data_80daca9569b868d08537880ca8a52a97
#
_entry.id   80daca9569b868d08537880ca8a52a97
#
_cell.length_a   1.000
_cell.length_b   1.000
_cell.length_c   1.000
_cell.angle_alpha   90.00
_cell.angle_beta   90.00
_cell.angle_gamma   90.00
#
_symmetry.space_group_name_H-M   'P 1'
#
loop_
_entity.id
_entity.type
_entity.pdbx_description
1 polymer ?
#
loop_
_entity_poly.entity_id
_entity_poly.type
_entity_poly.pdbx_seq_one_letter_code
_entity_poly.pdbx_strand_id
1 'polypeptide(L)'
;MRFATLMTAAAAAALLALPAASFAAGAAHGSHASLQCTACHKTMPPKAPEQSQCLTCHVSYAQLVKATKNMNPNPHDSHLGRVNCTECHSMHGQSRFMCQDCHAFKNVKFKGE
;
A
#
# COMPACT_ATOMS: atom_id res chain seq x y z
N MET A 1 -15.21 70.79 -27.23
CA MET A 1 -14.27 69.68 -27.22
C MET A 1 -14.63 68.76 -26.05
N ARG A 2 -15.18 67.57 -26.33
CA ARG A 2 -15.57 66.59 -25.28
C ARG A 2 -14.65 65.37 -25.43
N PHE A 3 -13.78 65.16 -24.47
CA PHE A 3 -12.94 63.95 -24.39
C PHE A 3 -13.73 62.80 -23.77
N ALA A 4 -14.00 61.78 -24.56
CA ALA A 4 -14.57 60.52 -24.10
C ALA A 4 -13.45 59.64 -23.61
N THR A 5 -13.45 59.34 -22.31
CA THR A 5 -12.52 58.41 -21.68
C THR A 5 -13.07 57.00 -21.82
N LEU A 6 -12.41 56.17 -22.64
CA LEU A 6 -12.68 54.74 -22.75
C LEU A 6 -12.06 54.03 -21.54
N MET A 7 -12.90 53.49 -20.66
CA MET A 7 -12.46 52.55 -19.62
C MET A 7 -12.44 51.13 -20.21
N THR A 8 -11.26 50.59 -20.42
CA THR A 8 -11.08 49.20 -20.74
C THR A 8 -11.12 48.38 -19.45
N ALA A 9 -12.17 47.62 -19.27
CA ALA A 9 -12.28 46.61 -18.18
C ALA A 9 -11.43 45.38 -18.56
N ALA A 10 -10.32 45.19 -17.88
CA ALA A 10 -9.55 43.96 -17.98
C ALA A 10 -10.18 42.90 -17.06
N ALA A 11 -10.85 41.94 -17.65
CA ALA A 11 -11.36 40.78 -16.95
C ALA A 11 -10.20 39.80 -16.66
N ALA A 12 -9.71 39.78 -15.42
CA ALA A 12 -8.74 38.81 -14.96
C ALA A 12 -9.48 37.46 -14.74
N ALA A 13 -9.28 36.53 -15.65
CA ALA A 13 -9.70 35.14 -15.45
C ALA A 13 -8.74 34.47 -14.48
N ALA A 14 -9.15 34.37 -13.21
CA ALA A 14 -8.44 33.55 -12.22
C ALA A 14 -8.69 32.07 -12.53
N LEU A 15 -7.74 31.39 -13.16
CA LEU A 15 -7.74 29.94 -13.23
C LEU A 15 -7.51 29.39 -11.81
N LEU A 16 -8.57 28.88 -11.19
CA LEU A 16 -8.48 28.08 -9.99
C LEU A 16 -7.84 26.74 -10.36
N ALA A 17 -6.52 26.66 -10.23
CA ALA A 17 -5.80 25.41 -10.25
C ALA A 17 -6.18 24.64 -8.98
N LEU A 18 -7.15 23.72 -9.09
CA LEU A 18 -7.43 22.75 -8.04
C LEU A 18 -6.17 21.91 -7.86
N PRO A 19 -5.60 21.82 -6.65
CA PRO A 19 -4.52 20.88 -6.41
C PRO A 19 -5.08 19.48 -6.67
N ALA A 20 -4.55 18.83 -7.70
CA ALA A 20 -4.74 17.40 -7.84
C ALA A 20 -4.17 16.77 -6.56
N ALA A 21 -5.04 16.23 -5.71
CA ALA A 21 -4.63 15.45 -4.57
C ALA A 21 -3.88 14.23 -5.13
N SER A 22 -2.58 14.36 -5.25
CA SER A 22 -1.70 13.24 -5.48
C SER A 22 -1.83 12.36 -4.25
N PHE A 23 -2.59 11.28 -4.36
CA PHE A 23 -2.48 10.17 -3.43
C PHE A 23 -1.07 9.61 -3.64
N ALA A 24 -0.11 10.21 -2.98
CA ALA A 24 1.20 9.63 -2.83
C ALA A 24 1.02 8.40 -1.93
N ALA A 25 0.65 7.27 -2.53
CA ALA A 25 0.94 5.99 -1.89
C ALA A 25 2.43 6.03 -1.62
N GLY A 26 2.82 5.98 -0.34
CA GLY A 26 4.23 5.97 0.04
C GLY A 26 4.97 4.90 -0.76
N ALA A 27 6.26 5.10 -0.99
CA ALA A 27 7.07 4.07 -1.63
C ALA A 27 6.96 2.76 -0.84
N ALA A 28 7.01 1.63 -1.52
CA ALA A 28 7.12 0.34 -0.84
C ALA A 28 8.40 0.32 0.00
N HIS A 29 8.39 -0.38 1.12
CA HIS A 29 9.52 -0.43 2.03
C HIS A 29 10.26 -1.77 1.99
N GLY A 30 11.37 -1.85 2.72
CA GLY A 30 12.19 -3.05 2.83
C GLY A 30 12.69 -3.54 1.48
N SER A 31 12.69 -4.84 1.28
CA SER A 31 13.16 -5.48 0.05
C SER A 31 12.33 -5.16 -1.20
N HIS A 32 11.17 -4.53 -1.04
CA HIS A 32 10.28 -4.14 -2.13
C HIS A 32 10.48 -2.70 -2.60
N ALA A 33 11.33 -1.93 -1.93
CA ALA A 33 11.52 -0.49 -2.21
C ALA A 33 12.00 -0.18 -3.63
N SER A 34 12.69 -1.10 -4.28
CA SER A 34 13.19 -0.95 -5.66
C SER A 34 12.22 -1.45 -6.73
N LEU A 35 11.10 -2.04 -6.35
CA LEU A 35 10.13 -2.58 -7.29
C LEU A 35 9.24 -1.47 -7.87
N GLN A 36 8.87 -1.62 -9.14
CA GLN A 36 7.89 -0.73 -9.77
C GLN A 36 6.48 -1.03 -9.24
N CYS A 37 5.62 -0.02 -9.20
CA CYS A 37 4.23 -0.17 -8.75
C CYS A 37 3.48 -1.28 -9.50
N THR A 38 3.75 -1.43 -10.80
CA THR A 38 3.13 -2.45 -11.68
C THR A 38 3.56 -3.88 -11.37
N ALA A 39 4.62 -4.09 -10.58
CA ALA A 39 4.99 -5.42 -10.11
C ALA A 39 3.89 -6.03 -9.24
N CYS A 40 3.21 -5.20 -8.46
CA CYS A 40 2.15 -5.62 -7.52
C CYS A 40 0.76 -5.18 -7.99
N HIS A 41 0.62 -3.94 -8.48
CA HIS A 41 -0.67 -3.37 -8.87
C HIS A 41 -0.94 -3.55 -10.36
N LYS A 42 -2.09 -4.13 -10.71
CA LYS A 42 -2.48 -4.42 -12.11
C LYS A 42 -3.54 -3.46 -12.65
N THR A 43 -4.06 -2.56 -11.82
CA THR A 43 -5.13 -1.62 -12.18
C THR A 43 -4.78 -0.19 -11.81
N MET A 44 -5.40 0.76 -12.50
CA MET A 44 -5.40 2.17 -12.14
C MET A 44 -6.87 2.63 -11.98
N PRO A 45 -7.26 3.21 -10.85
CA PRO A 45 -6.45 3.41 -9.64
C PRO A 45 -6.00 2.09 -9.01
N PRO A 46 -4.86 2.07 -8.29
CA PRO A 46 -4.31 0.85 -7.72
C PRO A 46 -5.25 0.27 -6.66
N LYS A 47 -5.44 -1.05 -6.71
CA LYS A 47 -6.15 -1.83 -5.69
C LYS A 47 -5.16 -2.70 -4.94
N ALA A 48 -5.53 -3.18 -3.75
CA ALA A 48 -4.72 -4.16 -3.02
C ALA A 48 -4.44 -5.37 -3.92
N PRO A 49 -3.19 -5.84 -3.99
CA PRO A 49 -2.85 -6.98 -4.83
C PRO A 49 -3.46 -8.28 -4.27
N GLU A 50 -3.84 -9.17 -5.16
CA GLU A 50 -4.27 -10.52 -4.81
C GLU A 50 -3.09 -11.36 -4.29
N GLN A 51 -3.37 -12.36 -3.46
CA GLN A 51 -2.36 -13.28 -2.93
C GLN A 51 -1.51 -13.93 -4.04
N SER A 52 -2.13 -14.26 -5.16
CA SER A 52 -1.46 -14.81 -6.33
C SER A 52 -0.32 -13.93 -6.83
N GLN A 53 -0.48 -12.60 -6.75
CA GLN A 53 0.54 -11.66 -7.18
C GLN A 53 1.79 -11.72 -6.28
N CYS A 54 1.61 -11.88 -4.99
CA CYS A 54 2.72 -12.06 -4.04
C CYS A 54 3.46 -13.38 -4.31
N LEU A 55 2.71 -14.42 -4.60
CA LEU A 55 3.25 -15.77 -4.83
C LEU A 55 4.00 -15.92 -6.16
N THR A 56 3.97 -14.94 -7.05
CA THR A 56 4.83 -14.95 -8.25
C THR A 56 6.31 -14.91 -7.91
N CYS A 57 6.66 -14.30 -6.76
CA CYS A 57 8.04 -14.23 -6.26
C CYS A 57 8.23 -15.07 -4.98
N HIS A 58 7.21 -15.13 -4.11
CA HIS A 58 7.27 -15.86 -2.84
C HIS A 58 6.94 -17.35 -2.96
N VAL A 59 6.95 -17.87 -4.18
CA VAL A 59 6.89 -19.27 -4.61
C VAL A 59 5.59 -19.99 -4.22
N SER A 60 5.33 -20.30 -2.95
CA SER A 60 4.10 -20.94 -2.52
C SER A 60 3.80 -20.72 -1.04
N TYR A 61 2.52 -20.80 -0.71
CA TYR A 61 2.08 -20.71 0.68
C TYR A 61 2.69 -21.83 1.55
N ALA A 62 2.82 -23.04 1.01
CA ALA A 62 3.44 -24.16 1.72
C ALA A 62 4.92 -23.92 2.08
N GLN A 63 5.63 -23.16 1.26
CA GLN A 63 7.00 -22.77 1.60
C GLN A 63 7.05 -21.70 2.69
N LEU A 64 6.08 -20.79 2.73
CA LEU A 64 5.95 -19.82 3.81
C LEU A 64 5.66 -20.52 5.15
N VAL A 65 4.78 -21.51 5.16
CA VAL A 65 4.54 -22.38 6.34
C VAL A 65 5.85 -22.99 6.85
N LYS A 66 6.66 -23.55 5.95
CA LYS A 66 7.97 -24.13 6.31
C LYS A 66 8.96 -23.09 6.79
N ALA A 67 8.99 -21.91 6.16
CA ALA A 67 9.91 -20.83 6.53
C ALA A 67 9.62 -20.27 7.92
N THR A 68 8.37 -20.32 8.37
CA THR A 68 7.93 -19.80 9.67
C THR A 68 7.65 -20.90 10.70
N LYS A 69 8.02 -22.16 10.42
CA LYS A 69 7.74 -23.30 11.30
C LYS A 69 8.24 -23.18 12.74
N ASN A 70 9.28 -22.38 12.94
CA ASN A 70 9.86 -22.16 14.27
C ASN A 70 9.19 -21.01 15.03
N MET A 71 8.23 -20.32 14.40
CA MET A 71 7.42 -19.32 15.09
C MET A 71 6.28 -19.99 15.84
N ASN A 72 5.97 -19.48 17.02
CA ASN A 72 4.83 -19.96 17.81
C ASN A 72 3.97 -18.74 18.25
N PRO A 73 2.77 -18.58 17.65
CA PRO A 73 2.16 -19.43 16.62
C PRO A 73 2.85 -19.28 15.26
N ASN A 74 2.73 -20.30 14.40
CA ASN A 74 3.11 -20.15 13.00
C ASN A 74 2.05 -19.33 12.27
N PRO A 75 2.36 -18.11 11.78
CA PRO A 75 1.35 -17.23 11.17
C PRO A 75 0.80 -17.75 9.85
N HIS A 76 1.56 -18.61 9.15
CA HIS A 76 1.15 -19.18 7.87
C HIS A 76 0.54 -20.59 8.01
N ASP A 77 0.45 -21.13 9.25
CA ASP A 77 -0.17 -22.41 9.57
C ASP A 77 -1.03 -22.24 10.84
N SER A 78 -2.09 -21.50 10.71
CA SER A 78 -2.97 -21.14 11.82
C SER A 78 -4.39 -21.67 11.61
N HIS A 79 -5.20 -21.62 12.66
CA HIS A 79 -6.61 -22.00 12.60
C HIS A 79 -7.46 -21.13 11.65
N LEU A 80 -6.95 -19.97 11.22
CA LEU A 80 -7.60 -19.12 10.23
C LEU A 80 -7.41 -19.62 8.79
N GLY A 81 -6.54 -20.64 8.60
CA GLY A 81 -6.19 -21.10 7.27
C GLY A 81 -5.40 -20.07 6.46
N ARG A 82 -5.62 -20.05 5.15
CA ARG A 82 -4.97 -19.09 4.26
C ARG A 82 -5.71 -17.75 4.27
N VAL A 83 -5.08 -16.75 4.81
CA VAL A 83 -5.54 -15.35 4.74
C VAL A 83 -4.76 -14.59 3.67
N ASN A 84 -5.31 -13.48 3.18
CA ASN A 84 -4.59 -12.64 2.23
C ASN A 84 -3.32 -12.06 2.87
N CYS A 85 -2.27 -11.97 2.07
CA CYS A 85 -0.98 -11.46 2.55
C CYS A 85 -1.10 -10.04 3.14
N THR A 86 -1.94 -9.22 2.52
CA THR A 86 -2.17 -7.83 2.89
C THR A 86 -2.93 -7.64 4.22
N GLU A 87 -3.50 -8.70 4.78
CA GLU A 87 -4.12 -8.65 6.13
C GLU A 87 -3.07 -8.43 7.23
N CYS A 88 -1.83 -8.87 6.97
CA CYS A 88 -0.72 -8.74 7.90
C CYS A 88 0.41 -7.89 7.34
N HIS A 89 0.78 -8.12 6.07
CA HIS A 89 1.91 -7.46 5.43
C HIS A 89 1.48 -6.19 4.68
N SER A 90 1.96 -5.03 5.11
CA SER A 90 1.79 -3.77 4.40
C SER A 90 3.08 -3.42 3.66
N MET A 91 2.98 -3.09 2.36
CA MET A 91 4.14 -2.66 1.57
C MET A 91 4.33 -1.14 1.61
N HIS A 92 3.32 -0.39 2.02
CA HIS A 92 3.32 1.08 2.04
C HIS A 92 3.15 1.67 3.43
N GLY A 93 3.13 0.84 4.45
CA GLY A 93 2.93 1.25 5.82
C GLY A 93 3.40 0.16 6.79
N GLN A 94 3.05 0.30 8.04
CA GLN A 94 3.42 -0.66 9.07
C GLN A 94 2.59 -1.94 8.95
N SER A 95 3.26 -3.09 8.93
CA SER A 95 2.60 -4.39 9.01
C SER A 95 2.01 -4.64 10.40
N ARG A 96 0.98 -5.47 10.47
CA ARG A 96 0.32 -5.81 11.73
C ARG A 96 0.18 -7.32 11.89
N PHE A 97 0.34 -7.79 13.09
CA PHE A 97 0.10 -9.20 13.41
C PHE A 97 -1.36 -9.40 13.83
N MET A 98 -2.23 -9.71 12.87
CA MET A 98 -3.68 -9.77 13.07
C MET A 98 -4.12 -10.74 14.18
N CYS A 99 -3.30 -11.72 14.50
CA CYS A 99 -3.59 -12.64 15.62
C CYS A 99 -3.73 -11.92 16.97
N GLN A 100 -3.12 -10.71 17.10
CA GLN A 100 -3.22 -9.89 18.31
C GLN A 100 -4.61 -9.29 18.53
N ASP A 101 -5.51 -9.38 17.54
CA ASP A 101 -6.89 -8.93 17.71
C ASP A 101 -7.64 -9.82 18.73
N CYS A 102 -7.19 -11.07 18.90
CA CYS A 102 -7.79 -12.05 19.82
C CYS A 102 -6.79 -12.64 20.81
N HIS A 103 -5.49 -12.61 20.52
CA HIS A 103 -4.47 -13.25 21.32
C HIS A 103 -3.41 -12.25 21.80
N ALA A 104 -2.95 -12.42 23.03
CA ALA A 104 -1.92 -11.56 23.65
C ALA A 104 -0.49 -12.03 23.29
N PHE A 105 -0.10 -11.94 22.02
CA PHE A 105 1.28 -12.18 21.61
C PHE A 105 2.15 -10.94 21.82
N LYS A 106 3.36 -11.13 22.32
CA LYS A 106 4.33 -10.05 22.54
C LYS A 106 5.51 -10.20 21.58
N ASN A 107 6.10 -9.05 21.19
CA ASN A 107 7.36 -9.00 20.45
C ASN A 107 7.34 -9.70 19.08
N VAL A 108 6.22 -9.71 18.38
CA VAL A 108 6.17 -10.17 17.00
C VAL A 108 6.82 -9.12 16.12
N LYS A 109 7.82 -9.52 15.34
CA LYS A 109 8.52 -8.66 14.40
C LYS A 109 8.40 -9.22 12.99
N PHE A 110 8.15 -8.34 12.04
CA PHE A 110 8.22 -8.68 10.63
C PHE A 110 9.66 -8.58 10.12
N LYS A 111 10.08 -9.54 9.31
CA LYS A 111 11.42 -9.51 8.72
C LYS A 111 11.47 -8.43 7.64
N GLY A 112 12.38 -7.49 7.78
CA GLY A 112 12.58 -6.42 6.79
C GLY A 112 11.85 -5.11 7.11
N GLU A 113 11.29 -4.99 8.31
CA GLU A 113 10.71 -3.75 8.84
C GLU A 113 11.53 -3.21 10.02
#